data_09e4ba82ad302814954811b2a1156e92
#
_entry.id   09e4ba82ad302814954811b2a1156e92
#
_cell.length_a   1.000
_cell.length_b   1.000
_cell.length_c   1.000
_cell.angle_alpha   90.00
_cell.angle_beta   90.00
_cell.angle_gamma   90.00
#
_symmetry.space_group_name_H-M   'P 1'
#
loop_
_entity.id
_entity.type
_entity.pdbx_description
1 polymer ?
#
loop_
_entity_poly.entity_id
_entity_poly.type
_entity_poly.pdbx_seq_one_letter_code
_entity_poly.pdbx_strand_id
1 'polypeptide(L)'
;SRPMKAVVTGGAGFLGAKIVERLLERGDEVVVFSRKPNNLPAGASAHVGDLRNQDDVSDAIKGADAVFHVAAKAGVWGPRDEFFGINLTGTRNVVAACHQHGVRDLIYTSTPSVVFDRGGIDGGDESLPYPKKFLTHYAESKALAENEVLAADGVSGLRAVSLRPHLIWGHGDPHLLPRVLERARRGKLKQVGDGRNRVDITHVNDAADAHLLALEYIDRAAGNA
;
A
#
# COMPACT_ATOMS: atom_id res chain seq x y z
N SER A 1 -13.86 5.34 23.43
CA SER A 1 -12.43 5.53 23.13
C SER A 1 -12.24 6.80 22.31
N ARG A 2 -11.14 7.49 22.51
CA ARG A 2 -10.79 8.66 21.68
C ARG A 2 -10.67 8.23 20.22
N PRO A 3 -11.21 9.02 19.25
CA PRO A 3 -10.93 8.78 17.84
C PRO A 3 -9.42 8.71 17.56
N MET A 4 -9.01 7.76 16.74
CA MET A 4 -7.62 7.63 16.29
C MET A 4 -7.35 8.66 15.20
N LYS A 5 -6.15 9.27 15.19
CA LYS A 5 -5.68 10.05 14.06
C LYS A 5 -4.88 9.15 13.12
N ALA A 6 -5.37 8.96 11.92
CA ALA A 6 -4.74 8.17 10.87
C ALA A 6 -4.25 9.07 9.72
N VAL A 7 -3.04 8.82 9.26
CA VAL A 7 -2.52 9.39 8.00
C VAL A 7 -2.52 8.29 6.94
N VAL A 8 -3.12 8.59 5.79
CA VAL A 8 -3.17 7.66 4.65
C VAL A 8 -2.39 8.28 3.50
N THR A 9 -1.27 7.70 3.15
CA THR A 9 -0.56 8.06 1.92
C THR A 9 -1.27 7.40 0.74
N GLY A 10 -1.44 8.13 -0.35
CA GLY A 10 -2.19 7.60 -1.49
C GLY A 10 -3.70 7.48 -1.25
N GLY A 11 -4.25 8.18 -0.26
CA GLY A 11 -5.66 8.15 0.08
C GLY A 11 -6.59 8.72 -0.99
N ALA A 12 -6.05 9.40 -2.01
CA ALA A 12 -6.78 9.82 -3.20
C ALA A 12 -6.83 8.74 -4.29
N GLY A 13 -6.07 7.67 -4.17
CA GLY A 13 -6.05 6.53 -5.08
C GLY A 13 -7.19 5.54 -4.83
N PHE A 14 -7.27 4.52 -5.68
CA PHE A 14 -8.37 3.55 -5.67
C PHE A 14 -8.51 2.78 -4.34
N LEU A 15 -7.45 2.11 -3.90
CA LEU A 15 -7.45 1.40 -2.61
C LEU A 15 -7.42 2.38 -1.43
N GLY A 16 -6.57 3.39 -1.51
CA GLY A 16 -6.42 4.36 -0.43
C GLY A 16 -7.71 5.10 -0.09
N ALA A 17 -8.51 5.47 -1.09
CA ALA A 17 -9.81 6.10 -0.87
C ALA A 17 -10.79 5.19 -0.11
N LYS A 18 -10.78 3.88 -0.37
CA LYS A 18 -11.61 2.92 0.36
C LYS A 18 -11.15 2.75 1.81
N ILE A 19 -9.85 2.75 2.06
CA ILE A 19 -9.29 2.75 3.42
C ILE A 19 -9.74 4.01 4.16
N VAL A 20 -9.64 5.18 3.52
CA VAL A 20 -10.12 6.45 4.10
C VAL A 20 -11.60 6.39 4.45
N GLU A 21 -12.46 5.89 3.55
CA GLU A 21 -13.88 5.71 3.82
C GLU A 21 -14.13 4.84 5.07
N ARG A 22 -13.44 3.70 5.18
CA ARG A 22 -13.57 2.79 6.34
C ARG A 22 -13.14 3.43 7.65
N LEU A 23 -12.04 4.18 7.64
CA LEU A 23 -11.56 4.90 8.82
C LEU A 23 -12.56 5.98 9.26
N LEU A 24 -13.13 6.73 8.33
CA LEU A 24 -14.15 7.73 8.62
C LEU A 24 -15.44 7.10 9.17
N GLU A 25 -15.88 5.97 8.62
CA GLU A 25 -17.03 5.20 9.12
C GLU A 25 -16.83 4.73 10.58
N ARG A 26 -15.59 4.45 10.98
CA ARG A 26 -15.23 4.15 12.38
C ARG A 26 -15.26 5.37 13.29
N GLY A 27 -15.31 6.57 12.74
CA GLY A 27 -15.22 7.82 13.47
C GLY A 27 -13.81 8.32 13.73
N ASP A 28 -12.83 7.82 12.98
CA ASP A 28 -11.44 8.26 13.08
C ASP A 28 -11.22 9.60 12.38
N GLU A 29 -10.22 10.36 12.84
CA GLU A 29 -9.71 11.54 12.15
C GLU A 29 -8.74 11.08 11.05
N VAL A 30 -9.00 11.46 9.80
CA VAL A 30 -8.21 11.00 8.65
C VAL A 30 -7.58 12.17 7.91
N VAL A 31 -6.26 12.09 7.75
CA VAL A 31 -5.47 13.00 6.91
C VAL A 31 -4.96 12.23 5.70
N VAL A 32 -5.26 12.70 4.51
CA VAL A 32 -4.74 12.15 3.26
C VAL A 32 -3.50 12.92 2.83
N PHE A 33 -2.38 12.23 2.76
CA PHE A 33 -1.14 12.76 2.20
C PHE A 33 -1.04 12.42 0.72
N SER A 34 -1.01 13.42 -0.13
CA SER A 34 -0.92 13.26 -1.58
C SER A 34 -0.35 14.52 -2.23
N ARG A 35 0.26 14.37 -3.39
CA ARG A 35 0.67 15.52 -4.22
C ARG A 35 -0.54 16.26 -4.80
N LYS A 36 -1.62 15.54 -5.08
CA LYS A 36 -2.85 16.07 -5.69
C LYS A 36 -4.06 15.42 -5.01
N PRO A 37 -4.45 15.89 -3.83
CA PRO A 37 -5.55 15.31 -3.06
C PRO A 37 -6.91 15.77 -3.61
N ASN A 38 -7.23 15.41 -4.85
CA ASN A 38 -8.52 15.70 -5.48
C ASN A 38 -9.55 14.61 -5.15
N ASN A 39 -10.82 14.98 -5.07
CA ASN A 39 -11.94 14.05 -4.87
C ASN A 39 -11.81 13.15 -3.63
N LEU A 40 -11.38 13.73 -2.52
CA LEU A 40 -11.29 12.99 -1.26
C LEU A 40 -12.68 12.63 -0.72
N PRO A 41 -12.82 11.49 -0.01
CA PRO A 41 -14.02 11.19 0.76
C PRO A 41 -14.36 12.33 1.71
N ALA A 42 -15.66 12.64 1.82
CA ALA A 42 -16.16 13.70 2.70
C ALA A 42 -15.76 13.41 4.16
N GLY A 43 -15.20 14.40 4.83
CA GLY A 43 -14.71 14.27 6.21
C GLY A 43 -13.21 14.05 6.34
N ALA A 44 -12.51 13.67 5.27
CA ALA A 44 -11.05 13.61 5.26
C ALA A 44 -10.45 15.00 5.05
N SER A 45 -9.34 15.28 5.73
CA SER A 45 -8.51 16.45 5.46
C SER A 45 -7.34 16.08 4.55
N ALA A 46 -6.77 17.08 3.89
CA ALA A 46 -5.65 16.90 2.98
C ALA A 46 -4.36 17.52 3.54
N HIS A 47 -3.25 16.84 3.33
CA HIS A 47 -1.91 17.38 3.49
C HIS A 47 -1.15 17.20 2.18
N VAL A 48 -0.92 18.30 1.47
CA VAL A 48 -0.25 18.28 0.17
C VAL A 48 1.25 18.14 0.37
N GLY A 49 1.88 17.17 -0.29
CA GLY A 49 3.30 16.97 -0.24
C GLY A 49 3.78 15.83 -1.13
N ASP A 50 5.09 15.66 -1.20
CA ASP A 50 5.78 14.64 -1.98
C ASP A 50 6.44 13.62 -1.05
N LEU A 51 6.22 12.33 -1.27
CA LEU A 51 6.85 11.26 -0.49
C LEU A 51 8.38 11.31 -0.52
N ARG A 52 8.96 11.85 -1.58
CA ARG A 52 10.42 11.99 -1.73
C ARG A 52 10.99 13.12 -0.88
N ASN A 53 10.15 14.02 -0.38
CA ASN A 53 10.53 15.09 0.50
C ASN A 53 10.31 14.68 1.96
N GLN A 54 11.40 14.53 2.71
CA GLN A 54 11.37 14.09 4.11
C GLN A 54 10.60 15.05 5.01
N ASP A 55 10.72 16.35 4.80
CA ASP A 55 10.05 17.36 5.63
C ASP A 55 8.54 17.33 5.40
N ASP A 56 8.08 17.20 4.14
CA ASP A 56 6.66 17.04 3.82
C ASP A 56 6.06 15.85 4.53
N VAL A 57 6.75 14.71 4.50
CA VAL A 57 6.29 13.46 5.13
C VAL A 57 6.28 13.60 6.65
N SER A 58 7.33 14.15 7.23
CA SER A 58 7.43 14.39 8.68
C SER A 58 6.29 15.28 9.17
N ASP A 59 6.03 16.38 8.48
CA ASP A 59 4.97 17.32 8.85
C ASP A 59 3.59 16.67 8.79
N ALA A 60 3.34 15.83 7.77
CA ALA A 60 2.07 15.14 7.61
C ALA A 60 1.82 14.08 8.70
N ILE A 61 2.85 13.36 9.12
CA ILE A 61 2.76 12.24 10.07
C ILE A 61 2.75 12.72 11.53
N LYS A 62 3.20 13.92 11.79
CA LYS A 62 3.23 14.48 13.15
C LYS A 62 1.87 14.36 13.84
N GLY A 63 1.87 13.73 15.02
CA GLY A 63 0.67 13.56 15.84
C GLY A 63 -0.25 12.42 15.41
N ALA A 64 0.14 11.61 14.40
CA ALA A 64 -0.62 10.44 13.99
C ALA A 64 -0.47 9.29 15.01
N ASP A 65 -1.56 8.56 15.24
CA ASP A 65 -1.57 7.30 15.99
C ASP A 65 -1.22 6.13 15.08
N ALA A 66 -1.67 6.16 13.82
CA ALA A 66 -1.40 5.15 12.81
C ALA A 66 -1.14 5.76 11.43
N VAL A 67 -0.34 5.07 10.64
CA VAL A 67 -0.07 5.41 9.23
C VAL A 67 -0.42 4.24 8.34
N PHE A 68 -1.24 4.48 7.32
CA PHE A 68 -1.52 3.56 6.22
C PHE A 68 -0.72 4.03 5.00
N HIS A 69 0.36 3.33 4.71
CA HIS A 69 1.23 3.69 3.60
C HIS A 69 0.87 2.90 2.35
N VAL A 70 -0.01 3.48 1.53
CA VAL A 70 -0.61 2.87 0.34
C VAL A 70 -0.01 3.43 -0.95
N ALA A 71 0.49 4.66 -0.92
CA ALA A 71 1.03 5.34 -2.08
C ALA A 71 2.22 4.59 -2.68
N ALA A 72 2.16 4.39 -3.99
CA ALA A 72 3.25 3.83 -4.77
C ALA A 72 3.19 4.30 -6.22
N LYS A 73 4.34 4.36 -6.89
CA LYS A 73 4.39 4.41 -8.34
C LYS A 73 4.29 2.98 -8.86
N ALA A 74 3.22 2.71 -9.60
CA ALA A 74 2.98 1.43 -10.26
C ALA A 74 3.26 1.52 -11.77
N GLY A 75 3.35 0.36 -12.42
CA GLY A 75 3.52 0.24 -13.86
C GLY A 75 4.72 -0.61 -14.22
N VAL A 76 4.77 -1.01 -15.49
CA VAL A 76 5.86 -1.85 -16.03
C VAL A 76 6.99 -1.01 -16.61
N TRP A 77 6.67 0.20 -17.10
CA TRP A 77 7.57 1.09 -17.79
C TRP A 77 7.73 2.41 -17.07
N GLY A 78 8.93 2.95 -17.13
CA GLY A 78 9.26 4.26 -16.59
C GLY A 78 10.69 4.31 -16.06
N PRO A 79 11.19 5.53 -15.75
CA PRO A 79 12.53 5.72 -15.23
C PRO A 79 12.71 4.99 -13.87
N ARG A 80 13.84 4.30 -13.72
CA ARG A 80 14.21 3.62 -12.48
C ARG A 80 14.15 4.58 -11.28
N ASP A 81 14.69 5.77 -11.44
CA ASP A 81 14.79 6.75 -10.35
C ASP A 81 13.42 7.22 -9.82
N GLU A 82 12.39 7.24 -10.67
CA GLU A 82 11.03 7.54 -10.20
C GLU A 82 10.45 6.41 -9.35
N PHE A 83 10.63 5.15 -9.78
CA PHE A 83 10.18 4.01 -8.97
C PHE A 83 10.89 3.95 -7.62
N PHE A 84 12.20 4.09 -7.62
CA PHE A 84 13.00 4.06 -6.40
C PHE A 84 12.78 5.29 -5.52
N GLY A 85 12.62 6.46 -6.12
CA GLY A 85 12.34 7.69 -5.38
C GLY A 85 11.01 7.62 -4.62
N ILE A 86 9.93 7.23 -5.30
CA ILE A 86 8.61 7.17 -4.70
C ILE A 86 8.48 5.94 -3.80
N ASN A 87 8.84 4.75 -4.28
CA ASN A 87 8.55 3.49 -3.58
C ASN A 87 9.56 3.21 -2.46
N LEU A 88 10.84 3.44 -2.66
CA LEU A 88 11.87 3.15 -1.66
C LEU A 88 12.19 4.36 -0.79
N THR A 89 12.64 5.47 -1.37
CA THR A 89 12.96 6.68 -0.62
C THR A 89 11.73 7.21 0.11
N GLY A 90 10.57 7.22 -0.55
CA GLY A 90 9.31 7.62 0.06
C GLY A 90 8.94 6.74 1.26
N THR A 91 9.13 5.43 1.17
CA THR A 91 8.87 4.51 2.29
C THR A 91 9.87 4.70 3.43
N ARG A 92 11.15 4.94 3.13
CA ARG A 92 12.16 5.30 4.14
C ARG A 92 11.78 6.57 4.88
N ASN A 93 11.27 7.58 4.18
CA ASN A 93 10.80 8.82 4.78
C ASN A 93 9.61 8.58 5.70
N VAL A 94 8.66 7.73 5.30
CA VAL A 94 7.52 7.34 6.14
C VAL A 94 7.99 6.63 7.41
N VAL A 95 8.86 5.64 7.30
CA VAL A 95 9.40 4.91 8.46
C VAL A 95 10.14 5.86 9.41
N ALA A 96 11.01 6.71 8.87
CA ALA A 96 11.74 7.71 9.67
C ALA A 96 10.79 8.67 10.41
N ALA A 97 9.74 9.14 9.75
CA ALA A 97 8.74 10.02 10.36
C ALA A 97 7.93 9.29 11.45
N CYS A 98 7.60 8.03 11.24
CA CYS A 98 6.95 7.20 12.26
C CYS A 98 7.80 7.10 13.53
N HIS A 99 9.10 6.84 13.40
CA HIS A 99 10.02 6.82 14.52
C HIS A 99 10.17 8.19 15.17
N GLN A 100 10.34 9.24 14.37
CA GLN A 100 10.53 10.61 14.87
C GLN A 100 9.34 11.08 15.72
N HIS A 101 8.12 10.75 15.31
CA HIS A 101 6.90 11.25 15.94
C HIS A 101 6.22 10.21 16.86
N GLY A 102 6.86 9.07 17.12
CA GLY A 102 6.32 8.05 18.02
C GLY A 102 5.00 7.44 17.52
N VAL A 103 4.84 7.29 16.22
CA VAL A 103 3.69 6.58 15.63
C VAL A 103 3.71 5.14 16.10
N ARG A 104 2.54 4.66 16.56
CA ARG A 104 2.42 3.31 17.10
C ARG A 104 2.33 2.26 16.01
N ASP A 105 1.51 2.49 14.99
CA ASP A 105 1.16 1.49 14.00
C ASP A 105 1.42 1.97 12.57
N LEU A 106 2.08 1.11 11.79
CA LEU A 106 2.33 1.31 10.36
C LEU A 106 1.78 0.11 9.59
N ILE A 107 0.77 0.34 8.75
CA ILE A 107 0.21 -0.65 7.84
C ILE A 107 0.67 -0.30 6.43
N TYR A 108 1.47 -1.19 5.84
CA TYR A 108 2.08 -0.98 4.53
C TYR A 108 1.41 -1.85 3.46
N THR A 109 1.10 -1.25 2.33
CA THR A 109 0.59 -1.95 1.15
C THR A 109 1.75 -2.34 0.25
N SER A 110 2.10 -3.61 0.24
CA SER A 110 3.06 -4.22 -0.67
C SER A 110 2.35 -4.83 -1.89
N THR A 111 2.99 -5.74 -2.57
CA THR A 111 2.47 -6.42 -3.75
C THR A 111 3.02 -7.84 -3.82
N PRO A 112 2.26 -8.83 -4.32
CA PRO A 112 2.79 -10.17 -4.58
C PRO A 112 3.95 -10.20 -5.56
N SER A 113 4.09 -9.18 -6.42
CA SER A 113 5.18 -9.08 -7.39
C SER A 113 6.57 -9.03 -6.78
N VAL A 114 6.69 -8.76 -5.48
CA VAL A 114 7.98 -8.77 -4.75
C VAL A 114 8.60 -10.18 -4.68
N VAL A 115 7.79 -11.22 -4.79
CA VAL A 115 8.24 -12.62 -4.76
C VAL A 115 8.09 -13.35 -6.10
N PHE A 116 7.56 -12.68 -7.14
CA PHE A 116 7.44 -13.29 -8.47
C PHE A 116 8.78 -13.34 -9.19
N ASP A 117 9.08 -14.50 -9.76
CA ASP A 117 10.10 -14.72 -10.76
C ASP A 117 9.45 -15.17 -12.10
N ARG A 118 10.27 -15.57 -13.07
CA ARG A 118 9.78 -16.03 -14.37
C ARG A 118 8.99 -17.34 -14.31
N GLY A 119 9.14 -18.11 -13.25
CA GLY A 119 8.45 -19.38 -13.04
C GLY A 119 7.04 -19.24 -12.47
N GLY A 120 6.67 -18.05 -12.01
CA GLY A 120 5.42 -17.82 -11.29
C GLY A 120 5.41 -18.45 -9.91
N ILE A 121 4.30 -18.30 -9.19
CA ILE A 121 4.09 -18.90 -7.87
C ILE A 121 2.75 -19.62 -7.89
N ASP A 122 2.74 -20.89 -7.54
CA ASP A 122 1.53 -21.68 -7.33
C ASP A 122 1.46 -22.07 -5.84
N GLY A 123 0.42 -21.59 -5.15
CA GLY A 123 0.17 -21.91 -3.75
C GLY A 123 1.20 -21.39 -2.74
N GLY A 124 1.94 -20.34 -3.09
CA GLY A 124 2.90 -19.72 -2.17
C GLY A 124 2.25 -18.85 -1.10
N ASP A 125 2.92 -18.73 0.04
CA ASP A 125 2.53 -17.90 1.17
C ASP A 125 3.57 -16.79 1.44
N GLU A 126 3.45 -16.11 2.56
CA GLU A 126 4.30 -14.99 2.97
C GLU A 126 5.75 -15.38 3.24
N SER A 127 6.05 -16.67 3.35
CA SER A 127 7.40 -17.18 3.61
C SER A 127 8.27 -17.26 2.35
N LEU A 128 7.70 -17.03 1.16
CA LEU A 128 8.44 -17.08 -0.09
C LEU A 128 9.58 -16.06 -0.11
N PRO A 129 10.81 -16.49 -0.45
CA PRO A 129 11.95 -15.59 -0.52
C PRO A 129 11.82 -14.62 -1.71
N TYR A 130 12.48 -13.48 -1.61
CA TYR A 130 12.63 -12.60 -2.75
C TYR A 130 13.43 -13.25 -3.88
N PRO A 131 13.08 -12.99 -5.16
CA PRO A 131 13.83 -13.53 -6.29
C PRO A 131 15.23 -12.94 -6.35
N LYS A 132 16.18 -13.68 -6.91
CA LYS A 132 17.54 -13.19 -7.13
C LYS A 132 17.62 -12.05 -8.16
N LYS A 133 16.64 -11.98 -9.07
CA LYS A 133 16.52 -10.93 -10.09
C LYS A 133 15.06 -10.57 -10.29
N PHE A 134 14.74 -9.31 -10.05
CA PHE A 134 13.39 -8.78 -10.29
C PHE A 134 13.14 -8.52 -11.78
N LEU A 135 11.88 -8.70 -12.20
CA LEU A 135 11.47 -8.48 -13.59
C LEU A 135 11.26 -7.01 -13.93
N THR A 136 10.97 -6.17 -12.92
CA THR A 136 10.65 -4.75 -13.11
C THR A 136 11.24 -3.89 -12.00
N HIS A 137 11.46 -2.60 -12.30
CA HIS A 137 11.84 -1.61 -11.29
C HIS A 137 10.76 -1.44 -10.22
N TYR A 138 9.48 -1.61 -10.60
CA TYR A 138 8.38 -1.61 -9.65
C TYR A 138 8.54 -2.71 -8.60
N ALA A 139 8.68 -3.96 -9.03
CA ALA A 139 8.84 -5.10 -8.13
C ALA A 139 10.07 -4.97 -7.23
N GLU A 140 11.21 -4.57 -7.79
CA GLU A 140 12.44 -4.37 -7.04
C GLU A 140 12.30 -3.26 -6.00
N SER A 141 11.80 -2.09 -6.38
CA SER A 141 11.61 -0.97 -5.47
C SER A 141 10.61 -1.28 -4.35
N LYS A 142 9.54 -2.03 -4.65
CA LYS A 142 8.55 -2.47 -3.66
C LYS A 142 9.11 -3.52 -2.72
N ALA A 143 9.94 -4.45 -3.19
CA ALA A 143 10.60 -5.44 -2.34
C ALA A 143 11.57 -4.79 -1.35
N LEU A 144 12.38 -3.84 -1.81
CA LEU A 144 13.29 -3.10 -0.94
C LEU A 144 12.51 -2.24 0.08
N ALA A 145 11.41 -1.61 -0.35
CA ALA A 145 10.54 -0.85 0.54
C ALA A 145 9.87 -1.75 1.60
N GLU A 146 9.41 -2.93 1.23
CA GLU A 146 8.85 -3.90 2.17
C GLU A 146 9.88 -4.31 3.22
N ASN A 147 11.13 -4.54 2.84
CA ASN A 147 12.21 -4.82 3.79
C ASN A 147 12.43 -3.70 4.79
N GLU A 148 12.36 -2.44 4.37
CA GLU A 148 12.48 -1.28 5.27
C GLU A 148 11.35 -1.27 6.30
N VAL A 149 10.13 -1.58 5.89
CA VAL A 149 8.97 -1.65 6.79
C VAL A 149 9.10 -2.79 7.79
N LEU A 150 9.43 -4.00 7.31
CA LEU A 150 9.57 -5.18 8.15
C LEU A 150 10.74 -5.05 9.15
N ALA A 151 11.85 -4.43 8.73
CA ALA A 151 12.97 -4.13 9.62
C ALA A 151 12.63 -3.09 10.70
N ALA A 152 11.64 -2.26 10.48
CA ALA A 152 11.18 -1.25 11.43
C ALA A 152 10.24 -1.82 12.51
N ASP A 153 9.67 -3.01 12.28
CA ASP A 153 8.77 -3.64 13.25
C ASP A 153 9.50 -3.96 14.56
N GLY A 154 8.89 -3.57 15.68
CA GLY A 154 9.46 -3.74 17.02
C GLY A 154 10.56 -2.73 17.38
N VAL A 155 10.93 -1.82 16.49
CA VAL A 155 11.96 -0.81 16.76
C VAL A 155 11.32 0.46 17.33
N SER A 156 11.82 0.92 18.47
CA SER A 156 11.35 2.15 19.14
C SER A 156 9.83 2.22 19.35
N GLY A 157 9.22 1.07 19.61
CA GLY A 157 7.79 0.96 19.86
C GLY A 157 6.88 0.99 18.63
N LEU A 158 7.43 1.08 17.43
CA LEU A 158 6.67 0.97 16.20
C LEU A 158 6.28 -0.49 15.95
N ARG A 159 5.01 -0.70 15.60
CA ARG A 159 4.49 -1.99 15.12
C ARG A 159 4.16 -1.85 13.65
N ALA A 160 4.73 -2.67 12.80
CA ALA A 160 4.58 -2.58 11.36
C ALA A 160 4.08 -3.90 10.76
N VAL A 161 3.17 -3.79 9.82
CA VAL A 161 2.61 -4.91 9.06
C VAL A 161 2.67 -4.60 7.58
N SER A 162 3.06 -5.58 6.79
CA SER A 162 3.03 -5.53 5.33
C SER A 162 1.94 -6.45 4.79
N LEU A 163 1.07 -5.92 3.93
CA LEU A 163 0.04 -6.66 3.23
C LEU A 163 0.37 -6.73 1.73
N ARG A 164 0.19 -7.91 1.13
CA ARG A 164 0.43 -8.16 -0.29
C ARG A 164 -0.88 -8.48 -1.02
N PRO A 165 -1.78 -7.50 -1.22
CA PRO A 165 -3.02 -7.74 -1.93
C PRO A 165 -2.73 -8.09 -3.39
N HIS A 166 -3.40 -9.12 -3.91
CA HIS A 166 -3.35 -9.48 -5.33
C HIS A 166 -4.03 -8.41 -6.18
N LEU A 167 -4.19 -8.64 -7.49
CA LEU A 167 -4.82 -7.67 -8.39
C LEU A 167 -6.14 -7.14 -7.81
N ILE A 168 -6.18 -5.85 -7.51
CA ILE A 168 -7.32 -5.21 -6.85
C ILE A 168 -8.28 -4.69 -7.92
N TRP A 169 -9.56 -5.01 -7.77
CA TRP A 169 -10.62 -4.57 -8.66
C TRP A 169 -11.85 -4.09 -7.89
N GLY A 170 -12.76 -3.41 -8.55
CA GLY A 170 -14.02 -2.96 -7.96
C GLY A 170 -14.67 -1.84 -8.76
N HIS A 171 -15.81 -1.38 -8.29
CA HIS A 171 -16.46 -0.20 -8.87
C HIS A 171 -15.55 1.02 -8.75
N GLY A 172 -15.34 1.73 -9.87
CA GLY A 172 -14.42 2.85 -9.95
C GLY A 172 -12.95 2.46 -10.17
N ASP A 173 -12.65 1.18 -10.44
CA ASP A 173 -11.30 0.74 -10.84
C ASP A 173 -10.84 1.46 -12.12
N PRO A 174 -9.77 2.28 -12.05
CA PRO A 174 -9.29 3.02 -13.21
C PRO A 174 -8.37 2.21 -14.13
N HIS A 175 -7.96 1.02 -13.74
CA HIS A 175 -6.84 0.34 -14.38
C HIS A 175 -7.13 -1.04 -14.93
N LEU A 176 -7.58 -1.99 -14.11
CA LEU A 176 -7.66 -3.39 -14.50
C LEU A 176 -8.88 -3.66 -15.37
N LEU A 177 -10.07 -3.40 -14.84
CA LEU A 177 -11.32 -3.73 -15.50
C LEU A 177 -11.51 -3.01 -16.84
N PRO A 178 -11.26 -1.68 -16.94
CA PRO A 178 -11.34 -0.97 -18.22
C PRO A 178 -10.40 -1.53 -19.28
N ARG A 179 -9.16 -1.87 -18.90
CA ARG A 179 -8.17 -2.46 -19.84
C ARG A 179 -8.55 -3.84 -20.32
N VAL A 180 -9.10 -4.67 -19.44
CA VAL A 180 -9.56 -6.02 -19.81
C VAL A 180 -10.74 -5.91 -20.76
N LEU A 181 -11.72 -5.05 -20.45
CA LEU A 181 -12.89 -4.84 -21.30
C LEU A 181 -12.52 -4.27 -22.69
N GLU A 182 -11.60 -3.31 -22.72
CA GLU A 182 -11.12 -2.74 -23.99
C GLU A 182 -10.42 -3.77 -24.86
N ARG A 183 -9.54 -4.60 -24.27
CA ARG A 183 -8.86 -5.69 -24.97
C ARG A 183 -9.83 -6.76 -25.45
N ALA A 184 -10.86 -7.08 -24.65
CA ALA A 184 -11.91 -8.00 -25.05
C ALA A 184 -12.68 -7.50 -26.27
N ARG A 185 -13.12 -6.22 -26.22
CA ARG A 185 -13.85 -5.58 -27.34
C ARG A 185 -13.04 -5.54 -28.63
N ARG A 186 -11.71 -5.42 -28.54
CA ARG A 186 -10.79 -5.41 -29.69
C ARG A 186 -10.36 -6.81 -30.15
N GLY A 187 -10.88 -7.87 -29.54
CA GLY A 187 -10.46 -9.25 -29.84
C GLY A 187 -8.99 -9.54 -29.53
N LYS A 188 -8.38 -8.73 -28.66
CA LYS A 188 -6.94 -8.79 -28.32
C LYS A 188 -6.65 -9.46 -26.98
N LEU A 189 -7.61 -10.10 -26.36
CA LEU A 189 -7.34 -10.96 -25.20
C LEU A 189 -6.55 -12.17 -25.69
N LYS A 190 -5.30 -12.24 -25.27
CA LYS A 190 -4.46 -13.42 -25.51
C LYS A 190 -4.45 -14.26 -24.24
N GLN A 191 -4.71 -15.54 -24.41
CA GLN A 191 -4.44 -16.50 -23.37
C GLN A 191 -2.92 -16.58 -23.17
N VAL A 192 -2.47 -16.43 -21.93
CA VAL A 192 -1.07 -16.57 -21.56
C VAL A 192 -0.89 -17.96 -20.94
N GLY A 193 0.00 -18.76 -21.49
CA GLY A 193 0.20 -20.15 -21.08
C GLY A 193 -0.94 -21.07 -21.51
N ASP A 194 -1.17 -22.13 -20.73
CA ASP A 194 -2.22 -23.12 -20.96
C ASP A 194 -3.61 -22.71 -20.43
N GLY A 195 -3.74 -21.48 -19.93
CA GLY A 195 -4.99 -20.96 -19.34
C GLY A 195 -5.29 -21.48 -17.93
N ARG A 196 -4.38 -22.21 -17.31
CA ARG A 196 -4.54 -22.76 -15.96
C ARG A 196 -3.90 -21.89 -14.89
N ASN A 197 -3.26 -20.80 -15.27
CA ASN A 197 -2.69 -19.84 -14.33
C ASN A 197 -3.79 -19.26 -13.44
N ARG A 198 -3.73 -19.56 -12.17
CA ARG A 198 -4.60 -18.94 -11.17
C ARG A 198 -4.09 -17.52 -10.91
N VAL A 199 -4.95 -16.55 -11.12
CA VAL A 199 -4.72 -15.18 -10.72
C VAL A 199 -5.75 -14.87 -9.65
N ASP A 200 -5.30 -14.73 -8.42
CA ASP A 200 -6.16 -14.28 -7.35
C ASP A 200 -6.45 -12.79 -7.51
N ILE A 201 -7.72 -12.46 -7.57
CA ILE A 201 -8.20 -11.09 -7.70
C ILE A 201 -8.87 -10.72 -6.38
N THR A 202 -8.37 -9.66 -5.73
CA THR A 202 -8.93 -9.15 -4.49
C THR A 202 -9.86 -7.99 -4.79
N HIS A 203 -11.11 -8.08 -4.31
CA HIS A 203 -12.01 -6.92 -4.39
C HIS A 203 -11.47 -5.78 -3.53
N VAL A 204 -11.62 -4.53 -4.00
CA VAL A 204 -11.08 -3.35 -3.29
C VAL A 204 -11.62 -3.20 -1.87
N ASN A 205 -12.88 -3.56 -1.65
CA ASN A 205 -13.47 -3.54 -0.31
C ASN A 205 -12.81 -4.54 0.61
N ASP A 206 -12.53 -5.76 0.13
CA ASP A 206 -11.85 -6.81 0.91
C ASP A 206 -10.41 -6.41 1.22
N ALA A 207 -9.71 -5.78 0.26
CA ALA A 207 -8.37 -5.26 0.46
C ALA A 207 -8.36 -4.13 1.52
N ALA A 208 -9.33 -3.21 1.46
CA ALA A 208 -9.46 -2.15 2.45
C ALA A 208 -9.78 -2.72 3.84
N ASP A 209 -10.72 -3.65 3.92
CA ASP A 209 -11.08 -4.32 5.18
C ASP A 209 -9.89 -5.08 5.78
N ALA A 210 -9.06 -5.72 4.95
CA ALA A 210 -7.83 -6.38 5.41
C ALA A 210 -6.84 -5.40 6.06
N HIS A 211 -6.72 -4.17 5.55
CA HIS A 211 -5.88 -3.14 6.16
C HIS A 211 -6.40 -2.72 7.56
N LEU A 212 -7.71 -2.59 7.72
CA LEU A 212 -8.31 -2.27 9.02
C LEU A 212 -8.20 -3.43 9.98
N LEU A 213 -8.40 -4.68 9.52
CA LEU A 213 -8.22 -5.89 10.32
C LEU A 213 -6.77 -6.05 10.79
N ALA A 214 -5.79 -5.72 9.93
CA ALA A 214 -4.38 -5.74 10.31
C ALA A 214 -4.11 -4.80 11.50
N LEU A 215 -4.66 -3.59 11.47
CA LEU A 215 -4.56 -2.66 12.59
C LEU A 215 -5.16 -3.23 13.87
N GLU A 216 -6.36 -3.80 13.80
CA GLU A 216 -7.05 -4.41 14.96
C GLU A 216 -6.31 -5.63 15.50
N TYR A 217 -5.72 -6.44 14.61
CA TYR A 217 -4.92 -7.60 15.00
C TYR A 217 -3.67 -7.20 15.78
N ILE A 218 -2.97 -6.16 15.31
CA ILE A 218 -1.81 -5.60 16.02
C ILE A 218 -2.20 -5.16 17.43
N ASP A 219 -3.34 -4.48 17.59
CA ASP A 219 -3.83 -4.02 18.88
C ASP A 219 -4.12 -5.17 19.85
N ARG A 220 -4.75 -6.24 19.36
CA ARG A 220 -5.07 -7.42 20.19
C ARG A 220 -3.81 -8.18 20.61
N ALA A 221 -2.84 -8.32 19.72
CA ALA A 221 -1.59 -8.99 20.04
C ALA A 221 -0.81 -8.25 21.14
N ALA A 222 -0.84 -6.92 21.12
CA ALA A 222 -0.20 -6.09 22.15
C ALA A 222 -0.94 -6.10 23.51
N GLY A 223 -2.25 -6.33 23.50
CA GLY A 223 -3.06 -6.42 24.73
C GLY A 223 -2.94 -7.77 25.48
N ASN A 224 -2.32 -8.76 24.87
CA ASN A 224 -2.10 -10.11 25.41
C ASN A 224 -0.64 -10.37 25.85
N ALA A 225 0.19 -9.33 25.90
CA ALA A 225 1.59 -9.40 26.34
C ALA A 225 1.76 -8.73 27.75
#